data_cb62d5c59c6795b186a432abef37e68e
#
_entry.id   cb62d5c59c6795b186a432abef37e68e
#
_cell.length_a   1.000
_cell.length_b   1.000
_cell.length_c   1.000
_cell.angle_alpha   90.00
_cell.angle_beta   90.00
_cell.angle_gamma   90.00
#
_symmetry.space_group_name_H-M   'P 1'
#
loop_
_entity.id
_entity.type
_entity.pdbx_description
1 polymer ?
#
loop_
_entity_poly.entity_id
_entity_poly.type
_entity_poly.pdbx_seq_one_letter_code
_entity_poly.pdbx_strand_id
1 'polypeptide(L)'
;MDKKRNKKDRKINKVRKALIVRGRALGDLVWCTEVPEFLANDGYKVDFLAFRSNAQILQNNPYVNVINLHEGMPDTKQAYDEILRKYEGFYDLIVNLLFSVEGRFLWRTDMNYGVIPSEEQRRQMSRNKNYFIETVKIAGYLSRGYGKIYFSKEEEDKIKKWKESLDGYKVILWQPEGSTMNKRLPKVFKWIKAVLDYLPKSYHIVVSNTITNEALKGFIDDERVLTTCGSWNIRTIIGATKYADLVVGATSFLVNVASCFETPNVVIFSAEEKENLTNYWKNSYPIYPKCKCFPCYLIPVYPEFVSDPEKKAIAQKYHDSCMGVYNYKCMESIDTEEVLSAILRALGVIII
;
A
#
# COMPACT_ATOMS: atom_id res chain seq x y z
N MET A 1 62.70 26.04 27.69
CA MET A 1 62.00 24.70 27.63
C MET A 1 60.55 24.95 27.47
N ASP A 2 60.06 25.03 26.20
CA ASP A 2 58.68 25.30 25.86
C ASP A 2 57.95 23.98 25.62
N LYS A 3 57.01 23.69 26.51
CA LYS A 3 56.07 22.58 26.34
C LYS A 3 54.96 22.97 25.36
N LYS A 4 55.14 22.68 24.09
CA LYS A 4 54.04 22.71 23.11
C LYS A 4 53.02 21.64 23.48
N ARG A 5 51.91 22.05 24.05
CA ARG A 5 50.69 21.21 24.21
C ARG A 5 50.05 21.03 22.81
N ASN A 6 50.21 19.83 22.24
CA ASN A 6 49.42 19.40 21.11
C ASN A 6 47.94 19.30 21.51
N LYS A 7 47.15 20.32 21.16
CA LYS A 7 45.70 20.19 21.11
C LYS A 7 45.38 19.33 19.91
N LYS A 8 45.23 18.02 20.09
CA LYS A 8 44.49 17.18 19.14
C LYS A 8 43.07 17.70 19.14
N ASP A 9 42.69 18.38 18.07
CA ASP A 9 41.30 18.72 17.78
C ASP A 9 40.49 17.41 17.73
N ARG A 10 39.78 17.11 18.79
CA ARG A 10 38.71 16.13 18.76
C ARG A 10 37.63 16.70 17.83
N LYS A 11 37.66 16.32 16.55
CA LYS A 11 36.50 16.46 15.68
C LYS A 11 35.36 15.76 16.40
N ILE A 12 34.49 16.51 17.03
CA ILE A 12 33.19 16.02 17.49
C ILE A 12 32.48 15.58 16.21
N ASN A 13 32.42 14.28 15.95
CA ASN A 13 31.64 13.75 14.84
C ASN A 13 30.19 14.16 15.10
N LYS A 14 29.75 15.25 14.49
CA LYS A 14 28.34 15.69 14.52
C LYS A 14 27.50 14.58 13.92
N VAL A 15 26.60 14.03 14.71
CA VAL A 15 25.64 13.02 14.23
C VAL A 15 24.79 13.66 13.12
N ARG A 16 24.90 13.14 11.91
CA ARG A 16 24.08 13.60 10.77
C ARG A 16 22.63 13.17 10.98
N LYS A 17 21.70 14.05 10.66
CA LYS A 17 20.26 13.80 10.77
C LYS A 17 19.60 13.79 9.40
N ALA A 18 18.74 12.84 9.15
CA ALA A 18 17.89 12.78 7.97
C ALA A 18 16.40 12.79 8.34
N LEU A 19 15.61 13.53 7.59
CA LEU A 19 14.15 13.50 7.65
C LEU A 19 13.59 12.84 6.39
N ILE A 20 12.82 11.79 6.54
CA ILE A 20 12.02 11.22 5.46
C ILE A 20 10.60 11.79 5.55
N VAL A 21 10.04 12.18 4.42
CA VAL A 21 8.68 12.74 4.36
C VAL A 21 7.80 11.91 3.43
N ARG A 22 6.77 11.28 4.00
CA ARG A 22 5.70 10.60 3.24
C ARG A 22 4.41 10.64 4.05
N GLY A 23 3.41 11.31 3.53
CA GLY A 23 2.18 11.57 4.27
C GLY A 23 0.99 10.73 3.85
N ARG A 24 0.75 10.54 2.57
CA ARG A 24 -0.50 9.95 2.04
C ARG A 24 -0.46 8.44 1.95
N ALA A 25 -1.66 7.84 2.05
CA ALA A 25 -2.05 6.45 1.82
C ALA A 25 -1.18 5.39 2.54
N LEU A 26 -1.85 4.50 3.26
CA LEU A 26 -1.19 3.41 4.00
C LEU A 26 -0.34 2.52 3.09
N GLY A 27 -0.86 2.16 1.91
CA GLY A 27 -0.15 1.33 0.95
C GLY A 27 1.14 1.97 0.43
N ASP A 28 1.09 3.26 0.16
CA ASP A 28 2.24 4.01 -0.37
C ASP A 28 3.32 4.21 0.69
N LEU A 29 2.93 4.29 1.98
CA LEU A 29 3.90 4.37 3.06
C LEU A 29 4.72 3.08 3.18
N VAL A 30 4.13 1.92 2.85
CA VAL A 30 4.86 0.64 2.80
C VAL A 30 6.01 0.70 1.80
N TRP A 31 5.87 1.39 0.66
CA TRP A 31 6.95 1.54 -0.34
C TRP A 31 8.17 2.29 0.19
N CYS A 32 7.99 3.07 1.26
CA CYS A 32 9.04 3.89 1.86
C CYS A 32 9.78 3.21 3.01
N THR A 33 9.30 2.05 3.48
CA THR A 33 9.76 1.45 4.75
C THR A 33 11.17 0.86 4.70
N GLU A 34 11.78 0.70 3.53
CA GLU A 34 13.20 0.34 3.38
C GLU A 34 14.16 1.52 3.56
N VAL A 35 13.71 2.75 3.24
CA VAL A 35 14.58 3.94 3.20
C VAL A 35 15.23 4.24 4.56
N PRO A 36 14.56 4.11 5.72
CA PRO A 36 15.20 4.32 7.01
C PRO A 36 16.43 3.45 7.26
N GLU A 37 16.37 2.16 6.86
CA GLU A 37 17.51 1.24 7.01
C GLU A 37 18.73 1.71 6.20
N PHE A 38 18.54 2.10 4.95
CA PHE A 38 19.63 2.56 4.09
C PHE A 38 20.28 3.82 4.64
N LEU A 39 19.49 4.81 5.05
CA LEU A 39 20.01 6.06 5.64
C LEU A 39 20.72 5.82 6.97
N ALA A 40 20.18 4.94 7.83
CA ALA A 40 20.81 4.59 9.09
C ALA A 40 22.17 3.90 8.88
N ASN A 41 22.25 2.99 7.90
CA ASN A 41 23.51 2.33 7.52
C ASN A 41 24.55 3.32 6.97
N ASP A 42 24.12 4.42 6.34
CA ASP A 42 24.98 5.54 5.92
C ASP A 42 25.32 6.49 7.07
N GLY A 43 24.96 6.17 8.31
CA GLY A 43 25.30 6.90 9.53
C GLY A 43 24.42 8.11 9.83
N TYR A 44 23.20 8.16 9.27
CA TYR A 44 22.21 9.15 9.65
C TYR A 44 21.37 8.67 10.86
N LYS A 45 21.05 9.60 11.76
CA LYS A 45 19.93 9.46 12.67
C LYS A 45 18.67 9.85 11.92
N VAL A 46 17.76 8.90 11.72
CA VAL A 46 16.63 9.07 10.83
C VAL A 46 15.36 9.40 11.61
N ASP A 47 14.73 10.52 11.25
CA ASP A 47 13.37 10.85 11.66
C ASP A 47 12.42 10.73 10.48
N PHE A 48 11.14 10.48 10.75
CA PHE A 48 10.13 10.33 9.72
C PHE A 48 8.97 11.31 9.98
N LEU A 49 8.54 12.03 8.94
CA LEU A 49 7.32 12.84 8.97
C LEU A 49 6.21 12.08 8.26
N ALA A 50 5.22 11.63 9.03
CA ALA A 50 4.06 10.89 8.57
C ALA A 50 2.77 11.54 9.06
N PHE A 51 1.63 11.23 8.41
CA PHE A 51 0.32 11.58 8.98
C PHE A 51 -0.03 10.63 10.11
N ARG A 52 -0.71 11.18 11.13
CA ARG A 52 -1.09 10.42 12.34
C ARG A 52 -1.78 9.09 12.01
N SER A 53 -2.71 9.09 11.06
CA SER A 53 -3.44 7.89 10.64
C SER A 53 -2.54 6.77 10.09
N ASN A 54 -1.39 7.13 9.50
CA ASN A 54 -0.52 6.19 8.78
C ASN A 54 0.73 5.80 9.58
N ALA A 55 1.09 6.57 10.60
CA ALA A 55 2.33 6.41 11.36
C ALA A 55 2.49 5.02 12.01
N GLN A 56 1.39 4.31 12.25
CA GLN A 56 1.40 2.96 12.83
C GLN A 56 2.20 1.95 12.00
N ILE A 57 2.36 2.16 10.69
CA ILE A 57 3.21 1.31 9.83
C ILE A 57 4.69 1.38 10.25
N LEU A 58 5.12 2.53 10.74
CA LEU A 58 6.51 2.80 11.14
C LEU A 58 6.84 2.39 12.58
N GLN A 59 5.83 2.00 13.37
CA GLN A 59 6.05 1.60 14.76
C GLN A 59 7.03 0.43 14.84
N ASN A 60 7.89 0.48 15.86
CA ASN A 60 8.93 -0.53 16.13
C ASN A 60 9.99 -0.67 15.03
N ASN A 61 10.05 0.27 14.07
CA ASN A 61 11.13 0.28 13.09
C ASN A 61 12.44 0.72 13.80
N PRO A 62 13.46 -0.16 13.89
CA PRO A 62 14.68 0.11 14.66
C PRO A 62 15.55 1.21 14.05
N TYR A 63 15.28 1.57 12.80
CA TYR A 63 16.02 2.59 12.06
C TYR A 63 15.35 3.96 12.11
N VAL A 64 14.15 4.08 12.65
CA VAL A 64 13.43 5.35 12.82
C VAL A 64 13.56 5.81 14.27
N ASN A 65 14.20 6.98 14.45
CA ASN A 65 14.42 7.54 15.78
C ASN A 65 13.18 8.30 16.30
N VAL A 66 12.56 9.14 15.46
CA VAL A 66 11.34 9.88 15.80
C VAL A 66 10.36 9.81 14.62
N ILE A 67 9.09 9.60 14.94
CA ILE A 67 8.00 9.73 13.98
C ILE A 67 7.29 11.05 14.28
N ASN A 68 7.54 12.06 13.45
CA ASN A 68 6.85 13.34 13.54
C ASN A 68 5.46 13.18 12.93
N LEU A 69 4.43 13.58 13.67
CA LEU A 69 3.05 13.45 13.24
C LEU A 69 2.51 14.78 12.74
N HIS A 70 1.90 14.77 11.57
CA HIS A 70 1.14 15.88 11.03
C HIS A 70 -0.35 15.55 11.10
N GLU A 71 -1.16 16.47 11.64
CA GLU A 71 -2.59 16.20 11.91
C GLU A 71 -3.47 16.29 10.65
N GLY A 72 -3.13 17.14 9.71
CA GLY A 72 -3.91 17.36 8.49
C GLY A 72 -3.18 16.87 7.23
N MET A 73 -3.95 16.56 6.19
CA MET A 73 -3.41 16.36 4.85
C MET A 73 -3.46 17.66 4.07
N PRO A 74 -2.33 18.25 3.68
CA PRO A 74 -2.34 19.38 2.79
C PRO A 74 -2.93 19.01 1.44
N ASP A 75 -3.82 19.84 0.92
CA ASP A 75 -4.48 19.58 -0.36
C ASP A 75 -3.70 20.11 -1.56
N THR A 76 -2.66 20.91 -1.31
CA THR A 76 -1.89 21.57 -2.36
C THR A 76 -0.39 21.33 -2.20
N LYS A 77 0.36 21.41 -3.32
CA LYS A 77 1.81 21.37 -3.30
C LYS A 77 2.39 22.49 -2.43
N GLN A 78 1.82 23.68 -2.49
CA GLN A 78 2.27 24.83 -1.69
C GLN A 78 2.18 24.55 -0.18
N ALA A 79 1.08 23.96 0.29
CA ALA A 79 0.91 23.61 1.70
C ALA A 79 1.92 22.52 2.15
N TYR A 80 2.29 21.59 1.24
CA TYR A 80 3.39 20.66 1.51
C TYR A 80 4.75 21.37 1.60
N ASP A 81 5.04 22.28 0.69
CA ASP A 81 6.29 23.04 0.69
C ASP A 81 6.41 23.90 1.96
N GLU A 82 5.30 24.43 2.48
CA GLU A 82 5.25 25.16 3.75
C GLU A 82 5.57 24.26 4.96
N ILE A 83 5.09 23.01 4.94
CA ILE A 83 5.43 22.03 5.98
C ILE A 83 6.92 21.71 5.92
N LEU A 84 7.48 21.48 4.74
CA LEU A 84 8.90 21.14 4.58
C LEU A 84 9.81 22.28 5.03
N ARG A 85 9.46 23.54 4.73
CA ARG A 85 10.22 24.71 5.18
C ARG A 85 10.39 24.77 6.72
N LYS A 86 9.44 24.23 7.48
CA LYS A 86 9.55 24.16 8.96
C LYS A 86 10.71 23.29 9.44
N TYR A 87 11.19 22.38 8.60
CA TYR A 87 12.26 21.44 8.91
C TYR A 87 13.60 21.82 8.28
N GLU A 88 13.63 22.84 7.41
CA GLU A 88 14.86 23.35 6.81
C GLU A 88 15.84 23.83 7.89
N GLY A 89 17.10 23.46 7.78
CA GLY A 89 18.16 23.79 8.75
C GLY A 89 18.20 22.89 10.00
N PHE A 90 17.17 22.07 10.26
CA PHE A 90 17.18 21.11 11.38
C PHE A 90 17.75 19.74 11.01
N TYR A 91 17.79 19.44 9.71
CA TYR A 91 18.28 18.17 9.15
C TYR A 91 19.38 18.43 8.12
N ASP A 92 20.37 17.54 8.12
CA ASP A 92 21.45 17.56 7.13
C ASP A 92 20.96 17.01 5.77
N LEU A 93 19.86 16.22 5.77
CA LEU A 93 19.22 15.67 4.58
C LEU A 93 17.70 15.61 4.77
N ILE A 94 16.94 16.09 3.79
CA ILE A 94 15.47 15.87 3.71
C ILE A 94 15.18 15.05 2.48
N VAL A 95 14.64 13.84 2.69
CA VAL A 95 14.20 12.92 1.63
C VAL A 95 12.69 13.06 1.45
N ASN A 96 12.29 13.83 0.44
CA ASN A 96 10.88 14.03 0.14
C ASN A 96 10.38 12.93 -0.79
N LEU A 97 9.60 11.98 -0.23
CA LEU A 97 8.96 10.86 -0.94
C LEU A 97 7.49 11.12 -1.27
N LEU A 98 7.00 12.35 -1.03
CA LEU A 98 5.67 12.75 -1.48
C LEU A 98 5.61 12.64 -3.00
N PHE A 99 4.52 12.06 -3.50
CA PHE A 99 4.31 11.90 -4.94
C PHE A 99 5.45 11.16 -5.66
N SER A 100 6.06 10.18 -4.99
CA SER A 100 7.10 9.34 -5.60
C SER A 100 6.60 8.57 -6.84
N VAL A 101 5.31 8.27 -6.86
CA VAL A 101 4.62 7.51 -7.94
C VAL A 101 3.55 8.36 -8.61
N GLU A 102 2.74 9.05 -7.83
CA GLU A 102 1.62 9.86 -8.32
C GLU A 102 2.12 11.05 -9.14
N GLY A 103 1.54 11.25 -10.33
CA GLY A 103 1.95 12.28 -11.30
C GLY A 103 3.29 11.99 -12.01
N ARG A 104 3.88 10.81 -11.79
CA ARG A 104 5.10 10.36 -12.49
C ARG A 104 4.86 9.06 -13.28
N PHE A 105 4.20 8.10 -12.63
CA PHE A 105 3.95 6.74 -13.16
C PHE A 105 2.49 6.31 -13.00
N LEU A 106 1.74 7.00 -12.16
CA LEU A 106 0.31 6.79 -11.94
C LEU A 106 -0.36 8.15 -11.78
N TRP A 107 -1.36 8.46 -12.60
CA TRP A 107 -2.03 9.75 -12.60
C TRP A 107 -3.40 9.66 -11.96
N ARG A 108 -3.79 10.75 -11.31
CA ARG A 108 -5.13 10.94 -10.74
C ARG A 108 -5.77 12.15 -11.41
N THR A 109 -7.07 12.10 -11.67
CA THR A 109 -7.78 13.19 -12.36
C THR A 109 -8.00 14.43 -11.48
N ASP A 110 -7.80 14.32 -10.16
CA ASP A 110 -7.87 15.44 -9.20
C ASP A 110 -6.51 16.07 -8.88
N MET A 111 -5.42 15.57 -9.44
CA MET A 111 -4.09 16.07 -9.07
C MET A 111 -3.78 17.44 -9.68
N ASN A 112 -3.19 18.30 -8.84
CA ASN A 112 -2.78 19.66 -9.19
C ASN A 112 -1.40 19.75 -9.88
N TYR A 113 -0.83 18.62 -10.37
CA TYR A 113 0.58 18.52 -10.75
C TYR A 113 0.80 18.42 -12.27
N GLY A 114 0.05 19.17 -13.04
CA GLY A 114 0.25 19.27 -14.48
C GLY A 114 -0.83 18.60 -15.32
N VAL A 115 -0.61 18.60 -16.64
CA VAL A 115 -1.50 17.98 -17.60
C VAL A 115 -1.43 16.46 -17.50
N ILE A 116 -2.59 15.79 -17.48
CA ILE A 116 -2.63 14.32 -17.57
C ILE A 116 -2.14 13.93 -18.96
N PRO A 117 -1.05 13.14 -19.08
CA PRO A 117 -0.54 12.70 -20.37
C PRO A 117 -1.57 11.84 -21.12
N SER A 118 -1.42 11.72 -22.43
CA SER A 118 -2.23 10.79 -23.23
C SER A 118 -2.05 9.34 -22.73
N GLU A 119 -2.95 8.44 -23.10
CA GLU A 119 -2.87 7.04 -22.71
C GLU A 119 -1.55 6.40 -23.17
N GLU A 120 -1.12 6.69 -24.38
CA GLU A 120 0.15 6.19 -24.91
C GLU A 120 1.35 6.72 -24.13
N GLN A 121 1.38 8.02 -23.84
CA GLN A 121 2.44 8.63 -23.02
C GLN A 121 2.48 8.04 -21.62
N ARG A 122 1.32 7.83 -20.98
CA ARG A 122 1.28 7.17 -19.67
C ARG A 122 1.86 5.76 -19.72
N ARG A 123 1.51 4.97 -20.75
CA ARG A 123 2.08 3.63 -20.94
C ARG A 123 3.60 3.66 -21.14
N GLN A 124 4.11 4.59 -21.94
CA GLN A 124 5.57 4.74 -22.15
C GLN A 124 6.30 5.13 -20.87
N MET A 125 5.75 6.04 -20.08
CA MET A 125 6.37 6.52 -18.83
C MET A 125 6.31 5.52 -17.71
N SER A 126 5.28 4.67 -17.65
CA SER A 126 4.94 3.85 -16.48
C SER A 126 5.32 2.38 -16.61
N ARG A 127 5.39 1.87 -17.84
CA ARG A 127 5.72 0.46 -18.08
C ARG A 127 7.08 0.13 -17.48
N ASN A 128 7.16 -0.99 -16.76
CA ASN A 128 8.37 -1.48 -16.09
C ASN A 128 8.91 -0.56 -14.97
N LYS A 129 8.09 0.37 -14.44
CA LYS A 129 8.46 1.23 -13.31
C LYS A 129 7.90 0.65 -12.01
N ASN A 130 8.71 -0.07 -11.27
CA ASN A 130 8.29 -0.63 -9.98
C ASN A 130 8.22 0.46 -8.90
N TYR A 131 7.08 0.55 -8.21
CA TYR A 131 6.80 1.64 -7.27
C TYR A 131 7.70 1.63 -6.04
N PHE A 132 8.10 0.45 -5.54
CA PHE A 132 9.11 0.35 -4.47
C PHE A 132 10.47 0.87 -4.95
N ILE A 133 10.92 0.38 -6.11
CA ILE A 133 12.23 0.75 -6.67
C ILE A 133 12.28 2.25 -6.96
N GLU A 134 11.30 2.79 -7.65
CA GLU A 134 11.29 4.22 -8.02
C GLU A 134 11.16 5.13 -6.78
N THR A 135 10.47 4.68 -5.73
CA THR A 135 10.39 5.42 -4.46
C THR A 135 11.72 5.44 -3.73
N VAL A 136 12.36 4.30 -3.56
CA VAL A 136 13.65 4.18 -2.86
C VAL A 136 14.77 4.88 -3.63
N LYS A 137 14.71 4.86 -4.96
CA LYS A 137 15.66 5.56 -5.85
C LYS A 137 15.68 7.08 -5.63
N ILE A 138 14.56 7.70 -5.21
CA ILE A 138 14.54 9.13 -4.85
C ILE A 138 15.46 9.42 -3.67
N ALA A 139 15.63 8.47 -2.75
CA ALA A 139 16.57 8.57 -1.64
C ALA A 139 18.02 8.22 -2.03
N GLY A 140 18.28 7.86 -3.30
CA GLY A 140 19.62 7.51 -3.79
C GLY A 140 20.01 6.04 -3.61
N TYR A 141 19.05 5.15 -3.29
CA TYR A 141 19.33 3.73 -3.00
C TYR A 141 18.65 2.79 -3.99
N LEU A 142 19.03 1.51 -3.92
CA LEU A 142 18.41 0.43 -4.67
C LEU A 142 17.48 -0.36 -3.75
N SER A 143 16.21 -0.43 -4.10
CA SER A 143 15.19 -1.20 -3.37
C SER A 143 15.30 -2.69 -3.65
N ARG A 144 14.88 -3.50 -2.69
CA ARG A 144 14.63 -4.94 -2.83
C ARG A 144 13.30 -5.23 -3.56
N GLY A 145 12.46 -4.20 -3.76
CA GLY A 145 11.14 -4.32 -4.42
C GLY A 145 10.01 -4.74 -3.49
N TYR A 146 10.22 -4.72 -2.18
CA TYR A 146 9.22 -5.01 -1.14
C TYR A 146 9.50 -4.19 0.11
N GLY A 147 8.48 -4.02 0.97
CA GLY A 147 8.61 -3.23 2.19
C GLY A 147 9.14 -4.01 3.40
N LYS A 148 9.33 -3.29 4.50
CA LYS A 148 9.70 -3.85 5.81
C LYS A 148 8.84 -3.27 6.92
N ILE A 149 8.19 -4.12 7.68
CA ILE A 149 7.41 -3.74 8.87
C ILE A 149 7.90 -4.53 10.06
N TYR A 150 7.99 -3.88 11.20
CA TYR A 150 8.55 -4.42 12.42
C TYR A 150 7.48 -4.52 13.51
N PHE A 151 7.61 -5.51 14.38
CA PHE A 151 6.76 -5.70 15.55
C PHE A 151 7.59 -5.63 16.82
N SER A 152 6.98 -5.20 17.92
CA SER A 152 7.53 -5.46 19.23
C SER A 152 7.36 -6.94 19.59
N LYS A 153 8.11 -7.42 20.58
CA LYS A 153 7.94 -8.79 21.09
C LYS A 153 6.52 -9.04 21.58
N GLU A 154 5.92 -8.07 22.25
CA GLU A 154 4.55 -8.18 22.76
C GLU A 154 3.52 -8.31 21.62
N GLU A 155 3.69 -7.54 20.54
CA GLU A 155 2.84 -7.67 19.34
C GLU A 155 3.02 -9.04 18.68
N GLU A 156 4.26 -9.50 18.51
CA GLU A 156 4.57 -10.82 17.95
C GLU A 156 3.89 -11.95 18.77
N ASP A 157 3.99 -11.88 20.10
CA ASP A 157 3.42 -12.89 20.98
C ASP A 157 1.87 -12.89 20.90
N LYS A 158 1.25 -11.71 20.83
CA LYS A 158 -0.21 -11.58 20.63
C LYS A 158 -0.66 -12.17 19.29
N ILE A 159 0.06 -11.87 18.21
CA ILE A 159 -0.28 -12.36 16.88
C ILE A 159 -0.11 -13.88 16.81
N LYS A 160 0.97 -14.43 17.38
CA LYS A 160 1.18 -15.88 17.46
C LYS A 160 0.06 -16.58 18.23
N LYS A 161 -0.32 -16.08 19.40
CA LYS A 161 -1.44 -16.60 20.17
C LYS A 161 -2.77 -16.58 19.39
N TRP A 162 -2.99 -15.50 18.62
CA TRP A 162 -4.15 -15.45 17.73
C TRP A 162 -4.08 -16.55 16.67
N LYS A 163 -2.94 -16.74 16.00
CA LYS A 163 -2.79 -17.81 15.00
C LYS A 163 -2.95 -19.20 15.62
N GLU A 164 -2.38 -19.43 16.80
CA GLU A 164 -2.51 -20.69 17.55
C GLU A 164 -3.97 -20.97 17.97
N SER A 165 -4.73 -19.92 18.32
CA SER A 165 -6.16 -20.06 18.68
C SER A 165 -7.05 -20.50 17.52
N LEU A 166 -6.55 -20.45 16.30
CA LEU A 166 -7.27 -20.92 15.11
C LEU A 166 -7.22 -22.46 14.96
N ASP A 167 -6.48 -23.18 15.81
CA ASP A 167 -6.45 -24.64 15.93
C ASP A 167 -6.43 -25.38 14.57
N GLY A 168 -5.45 -25.03 13.72
CA GLY A 168 -5.28 -25.61 12.39
C GLY A 168 -6.17 -25.02 11.28
N TYR A 169 -7.07 -24.10 11.60
CA TYR A 169 -7.79 -23.36 10.58
C TYR A 169 -6.85 -22.50 9.74
N LYS A 170 -7.12 -22.45 8.45
CA LYS A 170 -6.44 -21.59 7.48
C LYS A 170 -7.20 -20.29 7.29
N VAL A 171 -6.46 -19.18 7.15
CA VAL A 171 -7.06 -17.85 7.03
C VAL A 171 -6.74 -17.23 5.69
N ILE A 172 -7.78 -16.84 4.98
CA ILE A 172 -7.72 -15.97 3.81
C ILE A 172 -8.13 -14.57 4.25
N LEU A 173 -7.17 -13.64 4.24
CA LEU A 173 -7.45 -12.24 4.55
C LEU A 173 -7.81 -11.50 3.27
N TRP A 174 -9.02 -10.95 3.19
CA TRP A 174 -9.57 -10.35 1.98
C TRP A 174 -9.82 -8.86 2.15
N GLN A 175 -9.23 -8.04 1.27
CA GLN A 175 -9.51 -6.61 1.19
C GLN A 175 -10.39 -6.32 -0.03
N PRO A 176 -11.71 -6.09 0.16
CA PRO A 176 -12.65 -5.91 -0.94
C PRO A 176 -12.51 -4.57 -1.67
N GLU A 177 -11.90 -3.57 -1.04
CA GLU A 177 -11.77 -2.24 -1.62
C GLU A 177 -10.50 -1.52 -1.15
N GLY A 178 -9.98 -0.64 -2.01
CA GLY A 178 -8.93 0.32 -1.68
C GLY A 178 -9.49 1.73 -1.50
N SER A 179 -8.59 2.71 -1.33
CA SER A 179 -8.94 4.11 -1.12
C SER A 179 -9.50 4.82 -2.37
N THR A 180 -9.42 4.19 -3.53
CA THR A 180 -9.91 4.75 -4.80
C THR A 180 -10.92 3.82 -5.46
N MET A 181 -11.84 4.38 -6.23
CA MET A 181 -12.98 3.65 -6.78
C MET A 181 -12.59 2.51 -7.71
N ASN A 182 -11.55 2.69 -8.52
CA ASN A 182 -11.03 1.63 -9.40
C ASN A 182 -10.38 0.46 -8.63
N LYS A 183 -10.27 0.55 -7.32
CA LYS A 183 -9.80 -0.52 -6.42
C LYS A 183 -10.94 -1.15 -5.60
N ARG A 184 -12.19 -0.86 -5.94
CA ARG A 184 -13.36 -1.59 -5.42
C ARG A 184 -13.59 -2.85 -6.24
N LEU A 185 -13.88 -3.93 -5.56
CA LEU A 185 -14.12 -5.24 -6.17
C LEU A 185 -15.62 -5.52 -6.23
N PRO A 186 -16.32 -5.20 -7.33
CA PRO A 186 -17.79 -5.23 -7.39
C PRO A 186 -18.36 -6.63 -7.23
N LYS A 187 -17.60 -7.65 -7.61
CA LYS A 187 -18.01 -9.07 -7.52
C LYS A 187 -17.47 -9.79 -6.28
N VAL A 188 -16.93 -9.06 -5.29
CA VAL A 188 -16.21 -9.64 -4.15
C VAL A 188 -17.00 -10.71 -3.42
N PHE A 189 -18.28 -10.47 -3.15
CA PHE A 189 -19.12 -11.46 -2.45
C PHE A 189 -19.42 -12.69 -3.29
N LYS A 190 -19.57 -12.53 -4.62
CA LYS A 190 -19.66 -13.65 -5.55
C LYS A 190 -18.40 -14.50 -5.55
N TRP A 191 -17.23 -13.84 -5.53
CA TRP A 191 -15.94 -14.53 -5.49
C TRP A 191 -15.71 -15.25 -4.16
N ILE A 192 -16.02 -14.59 -3.03
CA ILE A 192 -15.95 -15.21 -1.71
C ILE A 192 -16.82 -16.45 -1.65
N LYS A 193 -18.07 -16.37 -2.13
CA LYS A 193 -18.98 -17.49 -2.16
C LYS A 193 -18.44 -18.65 -2.99
N ALA A 194 -17.95 -18.41 -4.20
CA ALA A 194 -17.33 -19.42 -5.04
C ALA A 194 -16.13 -20.10 -4.36
N VAL A 195 -15.32 -19.34 -3.61
CA VAL A 195 -14.18 -19.88 -2.84
C VAL A 195 -14.67 -20.77 -1.68
N LEU A 196 -15.71 -20.34 -0.96
CA LEU A 196 -16.30 -21.12 0.15
C LEU A 196 -16.93 -22.42 -0.31
N ASP A 197 -17.56 -22.42 -1.49
CA ASP A 197 -18.17 -23.60 -2.10
C ASP A 197 -17.11 -24.66 -2.47
N TYR A 198 -15.87 -24.23 -2.73
CA TYR A 198 -14.79 -25.10 -3.18
C TYR A 198 -13.83 -25.54 -2.05
N LEU A 199 -13.62 -24.69 -1.06
CA LEU A 199 -12.65 -24.94 0.01
C LEU A 199 -13.25 -25.73 1.18
N PRO A 200 -12.47 -26.63 1.81
CA PRO A 200 -12.86 -27.31 3.04
C PRO A 200 -13.28 -26.34 4.13
N LYS A 201 -14.10 -26.82 5.09
CA LYS A 201 -14.56 -26.02 6.24
C LYS A 201 -13.44 -25.50 7.16
N SER A 202 -12.23 -26.02 7.03
CA SER A 202 -11.05 -25.54 7.74
C SER A 202 -10.52 -24.19 7.22
N TYR A 203 -11.10 -23.63 6.15
CA TYR A 203 -10.72 -22.29 5.66
C TYR A 203 -11.70 -21.24 6.15
N HIS A 204 -11.15 -20.18 6.73
CA HIS A 204 -11.90 -19.00 7.18
C HIS A 204 -11.50 -17.79 6.34
N ILE A 205 -12.48 -16.96 6.01
CA ILE A 205 -12.27 -15.71 5.27
C ILE A 205 -12.48 -14.54 6.22
N VAL A 206 -11.46 -13.70 6.38
CA VAL A 206 -11.52 -12.48 7.17
C VAL A 206 -11.55 -11.28 6.24
N VAL A 207 -12.70 -10.61 6.18
CA VAL A 207 -12.91 -9.44 5.32
C VAL A 207 -12.42 -8.19 6.05
N SER A 208 -11.35 -7.58 5.54
CA SER A 208 -10.82 -6.33 6.07
C SER A 208 -11.53 -5.13 5.43
N ASN A 209 -12.58 -4.64 6.09
CA ASN A 209 -13.45 -3.58 5.58
C ASN A 209 -14.12 -2.79 6.71
N THR A 210 -14.87 -1.76 6.31
CA THR A 210 -15.82 -1.00 7.16
C THR A 210 -17.21 -1.63 7.24
N ILE A 211 -17.48 -2.72 6.50
CA ILE A 211 -18.75 -3.44 6.51
C ILE A 211 -18.92 -4.16 7.85
N THR A 212 -20.02 -3.94 8.55
CA THR A 212 -20.37 -4.63 9.80
C THR A 212 -20.69 -6.11 9.56
N ASN A 213 -20.65 -6.93 10.62
CA ASN A 213 -21.02 -8.35 10.54
C ASN A 213 -22.47 -8.52 10.07
N GLU A 214 -23.39 -7.68 10.53
CA GLU A 214 -24.81 -7.72 10.13
C GLU A 214 -24.97 -7.42 8.64
N ALA A 215 -24.29 -6.39 8.12
CA ALA A 215 -24.31 -6.06 6.71
C ALA A 215 -23.66 -7.17 5.85
N LEU A 216 -22.55 -7.75 6.34
CA LEU A 216 -21.88 -8.85 5.65
C LEU A 216 -22.77 -10.09 5.53
N LYS A 217 -23.51 -10.47 6.59
CA LYS A 217 -24.46 -11.58 6.59
C LYS A 217 -25.58 -11.41 5.56
N GLY A 218 -25.95 -10.17 5.26
CA GLY A 218 -26.91 -9.89 4.17
C GLY A 218 -26.42 -10.30 2.77
N PHE A 219 -25.10 -10.47 2.59
CA PHE A 219 -24.50 -10.93 1.34
C PHE A 219 -24.00 -12.36 1.42
N ILE A 220 -23.45 -12.79 2.57
CA ILE A 220 -22.88 -14.12 2.80
C ILE A 220 -23.26 -14.56 4.21
N ASP A 221 -24.16 -15.54 4.29
CA ASP A 221 -24.51 -16.21 5.55
C ASP A 221 -23.71 -17.51 5.67
N ASP A 222 -22.45 -17.38 6.05
CA ASP A 222 -21.52 -18.49 6.29
C ASP A 222 -20.64 -18.14 7.51
N GLU A 223 -20.64 -19.02 8.52
CA GLU A 223 -19.90 -18.85 9.78
C GLU A 223 -18.38 -18.73 9.59
N ARG A 224 -17.87 -19.19 8.44
CA ARG A 224 -16.45 -19.07 8.08
C ARG A 224 -16.05 -17.65 7.64
N VAL A 225 -17.02 -16.74 7.48
CA VAL A 225 -16.74 -15.38 7.01
C VAL A 225 -16.92 -14.37 8.13
N LEU A 226 -15.83 -13.68 8.46
CA LEU A 226 -15.78 -12.68 9.52
C LEU A 226 -15.35 -11.33 8.94
N THR A 227 -15.70 -10.23 9.59
CA THR A 227 -15.17 -8.92 9.24
C THR A 227 -14.29 -8.35 10.37
N THR A 228 -13.34 -7.48 10.00
CA THR A 228 -12.51 -6.74 10.95
C THR A 228 -13.17 -5.44 11.41
N CYS A 229 -14.33 -5.09 10.90
CA CYS A 229 -15.03 -3.83 11.19
C CYS A 229 -15.23 -3.63 12.69
N GLY A 230 -14.71 -2.51 13.18
CA GLY A 230 -14.85 -2.09 14.58
C GLY A 230 -14.06 -2.90 15.62
N SER A 231 -13.36 -3.97 15.23
CA SER A 231 -12.66 -4.86 16.16
C SER A 231 -11.13 -4.87 16.01
N TRP A 232 -10.61 -4.58 14.83
CA TRP A 232 -9.17 -4.66 14.57
C TRP A 232 -8.59 -3.29 14.22
N ASN A 233 -7.51 -2.93 14.88
CA ASN A 233 -6.70 -1.76 14.51
C ASN A 233 -5.70 -2.14 13.39
N ILE A 234 -5.03 -1.15 12.84
CA ILE A 234 -4.07 -1.33 11.73
C ILE A 234 -2.96 -2.31 12.11
N ARG A 235 -2.41 -2.27 13.32
CA ARG A 235 -1.34 -3.16 13.78
C ARG A 235 -1.81 -4.62 13.86
N THR A 236 -3.03 -4.84 14.32
CA THR A 236 -3.67 -6.17 14.33
C THR A 236 -3.83 -6.72 12.92
N ILE A 237 -4.30 -5.88 11.97
CA ILE A 237 -4.45 -6.28 10.57
C ILE A 237 -3.10 -6.61 9.93
N ILE A 238 -2.06 -5.80 10.18
CA ILE A 238 -0.69 -6.06 9.71
C ILE A 238 -0.18 -7.40 10.26
N GLY A 239 -0.40 -7.65 11.54
CA GLY A 239 -0.01 -8.91 12.18
C GLY A 239 -0.74 -10.11 11.61
N ALA A 240 -2.05 -10.01 11.41
CA ALA A 240 -2.84 -11.06 10.77
C ALA A 240 -2.35 -11.33 9.33
N THR A 241 -1.97 -10.28 8.60
CA THR A 241 -1.39 -10.41 7.24
C THR A 241 -0.11 -11.26 7.25
N LYS A 242 0.75 -11.08 8.26
CA LYS A 242 1.99 -11.87 8.41
C LYS A 242 1.73 -13.38 8.54
N TYR A 243 0.64 -13.76 9.19
CA TYR A 243 0.32 -15.16 9.52
C TYR A 243 -0.88 -15.71 8.74
N ALA A 244 -1.46 -14.94 7.83
CA ALA A 244 -2.47 -15.42 6.90
C ALA A 244 -1.88 -16.47 5.95
N ASP A 245 -2.69 -17.46 5.58
CA ASP A 245 -2.32 -18.44 4.56
C ASP A 245 -2.43 -17.83 3.16
N LEU A 246 -3.26 -16.79 2.99
CA LEU A 246 -3.41 -16.04 1.75
C LEU A 246 -3.96 -14.65 2.01
N VAL A 247 -3.49 -13.67 1.24
CA VAL A 247 -4.06 -12.33 1.14
C VAL A 247 -4.68 -12.12 -0.24
N VAL A 248 -5.92 -11.62 -0.31
CA VAL A 248 -6.60 -11.31 -1.57
C VAL A 248 -7.04 -9.86 -1.57
N GLY A 249 -6.75 -9.11 -2.62
CA GLY A 249 -7.20 -7.73 -2.72
C GLY A 249 -6.76 -7.01 -3.98
N ALA A 250 -7.27 -5.80 -4.17
CA ALA A 250 -6.75 -4.89 -5.18
C ALA A 250 -5.35 -4.39 -4.80
N THR A 251 -4.69 -3.66 -5.71
CA THR A 251 -3.39 -3.01 -5.48
C THR A 251 -3.48 -1.93 -4.39
N SER A 252 -3.61 -2.36 -3.13
CA SER A 252 -3.92 -1.54 -1.97
C SER A 252 -3.06 -1.93 -0.76
N PHE A 253 -3.48 -1.52 0.45
CA PHE A 253 -2.70 -1.65 1.67
C PHE A 253 -2.31 -3.08 2.01
N LEU A 254 -3.27 -4.03 2.06
CA LEU A 254 -2.99 -5.39 2.55
C LEU A 254 -2.01 -6.15 1.65
N VAL A 255 -2.14 -6.03 0.33
CA VAL A 255 -1.22 -6.72 -0.58
C VAL A 255 0.20 -6.14 -0.47
N ASN A 256 0.35 -4.83 -0.25
CA ASN A 256 1.66 -4.22 0.02
C ASN A 256 2.24 -4.72 1.36
N VAL A 257 1.42 -4.89 2.40
CA VAL A 257 1.84 -5.47 3.67
C VAL A 257 2.24 -6.93 3.52
N ALA A 258 1.52 -7.71 2.71
CA ALA A 258 1.85 -9.11 2.43
C ALA A 258 3.27 -9.26 1.86
N SER A 259 3.71 -8.30 1.03
CA SER A 259 5.08 -8.30 0.49
C SER A 259 6.17 -8.20 1.55
N CYS A 260 5.88 -7.56 2.69
CA CYS A 260 6.83 -7.42 3.80
C CYS A 260 7.14 -8.74 4.51
N PHE A 261 6.29 -9.75 4.34
CA PHE A 261 6.35 -11.03 5.06
C PHE A 261 6.40 -12.25 4.13
N GLU A 262 6.51 -12.02 2.83
CA GLU A 262 6.41 -13.06 1.80
C GLU A 262 5.10 -13.88 1.88
N THR A 263 4.04 -13.31 2.48
CA THR A 263 2.73 -13.95 2.57
C THR A 263 2.14 -14.15 1.18
N PRO A 264 1.68 -15.35 0.82
CA PRO A 264 1.04 -15.59 -0.47
C PRO A 264 -0.09 -14.59 -0.74
N ASN A 265 -0.17 -14.07 -1.97
CA ASN A 265 -1.18 -13.08 -2.27
C ASN A 265 -1.73 -13.19 -3.70
N VAL A 266 -3.04 -12.99 -3.83
CA VAL A 266 -3.74 -12.78 -5.10
C VAL A 266 -4.00 -11.29 -5.24
N VAL A 267 -3.39 -10.67 -6.24
CA VAL A 267 -3.45 -9.22 -6.46
C VAL A 267 -4.28 -8.90 -7.69
N ILE A 268 -5.36 -8.19 -7.47
CA ILE A 268 -6.29 -7.76 -8.52
C ILE A 268 -5.88 -6.37 -8.98
N PHE A 269 -5.35 -6.30 -10.19
CA PHE A 269 -4.90 -5.05 -10.78
C PHE A 269 -6.05 -4.27 -11.42
N SER A 270 -5.93 -2.95 -11.48
CA SER A 270 -6.94 -2.09 -12.09
C SER A 270 -6.39 -1.11 -13.13
N ALA A 271 -5.29 -0.46 -12.83
CA ALA A 271 -4.70 0.58 -13.69
C ALA A 271 -3.26 0.27 -14.09
N GLU A 272 -2.55 -0.48 -13.29
CA GLU A 272 -1.14 -0.83 -13.40
C GLU A 272 -0.93 -2.33 -13.59
N GLU A 273 0.28 -2.75 -13.97
CA GLU A 273 0.68 -4.15 -14.20
C GLU A 273 1.54 -4.68 -13.04
N LYS A 274 1.81 -6.00 -13.02
CA LYS A 274 2.65 -6.64 -11.99
C LYS A 274 4.05 -6.05 -11.91
N GLU A 275 4.61 -5.61 -13.02
CA GLU A 275 5.92 -4.97 -13.13
C GLU A 275 6.01 -3.72 -12.24
N ASN A 276 4.88 -3.03 -12.06
CA ASN A 276 4.80 -1.82 -11.26
C ASN A 276 4.76 -2.10 -9.75
N LEU A 277 4.38 -3.31 -9.34
CA LEU A 277 4.19 -3.62 -7.93
C LEU A 277 4.79 -4.97 -7.52
N THR A 278 4.29 -6.08 -8.08
CA THR A 278 4.51 -7.42 -7.53
C THR A 278 5.65 -8.21 -8.17
N ASN A 279 6.34 -7.66 -9.14
CA ASN A 279 7.35 -8.38 -9.94
C ASN A 279 8.51 -8.97 -9.12
N TYR A 280 8.76 -8.43 -7.93
CA TYR A 280 9.81 -8.89 -7.01
C TYR A 280 9.27 -9.72 -5.85
N TRP A 281 7.95 -10.01 -5.82
CA TRP A 281 7.33 -10.79 -4.75
C TRP A 281 7.28 -12.27 -5.12
N LYS A 282 7.71 -13.15 -4.23
CA LYS A 282 7.87 -14.59 -4.53
C LYS A 282 6.54 -15.31 -4.75
N ASN A 283 5.52 -15.00 -3.96
CA ASN A 283 4.27 -15.76 -3.89
C ASN A 283 3.08 -14.88 -4.30
N SER A 284 3.21 -14.16 -5.43
CA SER A 284 2.17 -13.27 -5.93
C SER A 284 1.52 -13.81 -7.19
N TYR A 285 0.18 -13.80 -7.19
CA TYR A 285 -0.68 -14.29 -8.27
C TYR A 285 -1.49 -13.12 -8.81
N PRO A 286 -1.05 -12.48 -9.89
CA PRO A 286 -1.72 -11.32 -10.47
C PRO A 286 -2.96 -11.70 -11.24
N ILE A 287 -4.04 -10.92 -11.08
CA ILE A 287 -5.26 -10.96 -11.88
C ILE A 287 -5.40 -9.64 -12.63
N TYR A 288 -5.73 -9.72 -13.90
CA TYR A 288 -5.84 -8.54 -14.77
C TYR A 288 -7.25 -8.37 -15.33
N PRO A 289 -7.71 -7.11 -15.44
CA PRO A 289 -8.95 -6.84 -16.15
C PRO A 289 -8.81 -7.09 -17.66
N LYS A 290 -9.92 -7.48 -18.29
CA LYS A 290 -10.00 -7.79 -19.73
C LYS A 290 -10.53 -6.61 -20.55
N CYS A 291 -10.24 -5.37 -20.14
CA CYS A 291 -10.67 -4.17 -20.85
C CYS A 291 -9.55 -3.64 -21.78
N LYS A 292 -9.96 -2.97 -22.86
CA LYS A 292 -9.03 -2.48 -23.90
C LYS A 292 -8.06 -1.39 -23.37
N CYS A 293 -8.47 -0.64 -22.34
CA CYS A 293 -7.65 0.43 -21.77
C CYS A 293 -6.62 -0.07 -20.76
N PHE A 294 -6.65 -1.34 -20.36
CA PHE A 294 -5.66 -1.88 -19.43
C PHE A 294 -4.30 -2.12 -20.10
N PRO A 295 -3.17 -1.76 -19.48
CA PRO A 295 -3.02 -0.88 -18.32
C PRO A 295 -3.17 0.59 -18.73
N CYS A 296 -3.96 1.36 -17.98
CA CYS A 296 -4.23 2.76 -18.30
C CYS A 296 -3.38 3.75 -17.51
N TYR A 297 -2.81 3.33 -16.37
CA TYR A 297 -2.03 4.15 -15.43
C TYR A 297 -2.76 5.42 -14.97
N LEU A 298 -4.09 5.34 -14.86
CA LEU A 298 -4.94 6.45 -14.50
C LEU A 298 -5.92 6.03 -13.41
N ILE A 299 -6.07 6.88 -12.41
CA ILE A 299 -7.07 6.75 -11.36
C ILE A 299 -8.10 7.87 -11.54
N PRO A 300 -9.28 7.59 -12.11
CA PRO A 300 -10.37 8.55 -12.14
C PRO A 300 -10.89 8.79 -10.71
N VAL A 301 -11.19 10.04 -10.41
CA VAL A 301 -11.85 10.41 -9.16
C VAL A 301 -13.24 10.95 -9.45
N TYR A 302 -14.10 10.96 -8.45
CA TYR A 302 -15.43 11.54 -8.59
C TYR A 302 -15.35 13.05 -8.83
N PRO A 303 -16.02 13.56 -9.87
CA PRO A 303 -16.00 14.98 -10.22
C PRO A 303 -16.51 15.90 -9.11
N GLU A 304 -17.43 15.41 -8.28
CA GLU A 304 -18.00 16.15 -7.14
C GLU A 304 -16.97 16.48 -6.05
N PHE A 305 -15.89 15.70 -5.97
CA PHE A 305 -14.80 15.95 -5.00
C PHE A 305 -13.69 16.86 -5.57
N VAL A 306 -13.87 17.36 -6.80
CA VAL A 306 -12.90 18.25 -7.45
C VAL A 306 -13.44 19.67 -7.48
N SER A 307 -12.79 20.56 -6.75
CA SER A 307 -13.22 21.97 -6.61
C SER A 307 -12.83 22.84 -7.83
N ASP A 308 -11.72 22.52 -8.50
CA ASP A 308 -11.23 23.25 -9.67
C ASP A 308 -12.06 22.90 -10.91
N PRO A 309 -12.67 23.89 -11.61
CA PRO A 309 -13.57 23.63 -12.73
C PRO A 309 -12.92 22.90 -13.91
N GLU A 310 -11.69 23.23 -14.28
CA GLU A 310 -10.99 22.58 -15.41
C GLU A 310 -10.67 21.13 -15.08
N LYS A 311 -10.19 20.86 -13.88
CA LYS A 311 -9.93 19.50 -13.40
C LYS A 311 -11.19 18.69 -13.21
N LYS A 312 -12.28 19.36 -12.78
CA LYS A 312 -13.60 18.74 -12.69
C LYS A 312 -14.09 18.27 -14.05
N ALA A 313 -13.90 19.05 -15.12
CA ALA A 313 -14.23 18.64 -16.47
C ALA A 313 -13.40 17.43 -16.93
N ILE A 314 -12.10 17.40 -16.61
CA ILE A 314 -11.22 16.26 -16.87
C ILE A 314 -11.69 15.04 -16.06
N ALA A 315 -11.94 15.21 -14.77
CA ALA A 315 -12.43 14.13 -13.91
C ALA A 315 -13.75 13.55 -14.46
N GLN A 316 -14.69 14.40 -14.89
CA GLN A 316 -15.96 13.97 -15.50
C GLN A 316 -15.73 13.12 -16.76
N LYS A 317 -14.90 13.58 -17.67
CA LYS A 317 -14.58 12.85 -18.91
C LYS A 317 -14.05 11.44 -18.62
N TYR A 318 -13.11 11.31 -17.70
CA TYR A 318 -12.53 10.00 -17.35
C TYR A 318 -13.48 9.16 -16.50
N HIS A 319 -14.24 9.78 -15.60
CA HIS A 319 -15.27 9.11 -14.84
C HIS A 319 -16.27 8.44 -15.79
N ASP A 320 -16.85 9.17 -16.73
CA ASP A 320 -17.85 8.66 -17.65
C ASP A 320 -17.30 7.56 -18.57
N SER A 321 -16.03 7.64 -18.95
CA SER A 321 -15.38 6.62 -19.77
C SER A 321 -15.07 5.33 -19.00
N CYS A 322 -14.75 5.42 -17.71
CA CYS A 322 -14.36 4.30 -16.86
C CYS A 322 -15.55 3.64 -16.15
N MET A 323 -16.54 4.44 -15.75
CA MET A 323 -17.72 3.93 -15.04
C MET A 323 -18.66 3.21 -16.01
N GLY A 324 -18.99 1.96 -15.69
CA GLY A 324 -20.21 1.32 -16.21
C GLY A 324 -21.43 1.86 -15.45
N VAL A 325 -22.57 1.19 -15.58
CA VAL A 325 -23.83 1.62 -14.95
C VAL A 325 -23.71 1.76 -13.42
N TYR A 326 -22.87 0.92 -12.79
CA TYR A 326 -22.72 0.89 -11.32
C TYR A 326 -21.27 0.77 -10.85
N ASN A 327 -20.30 0.35 -11.70
CA ASN A 327 -18.94 0.05 -11.31
C ASN A 327 -17.94 0.28 -12.45
N TYR A 328 -16.64 0.28 -12.14
CA TYR A 328 -15.59 0.36 -13.15
C TYR A 328 -15.62 -0.85 -14.10
N LYS A 329 -15.72 -0.57 -15.40
CA LYS A 329 -15.78 -1.61 -16.45
C LYS A 329 -14.61 -2.59 -16.40
N CYS A 330 -13.43 -2.12 -16.01
CA CYS A 330 -12.26 -2.98 -15.85
C CYS A 330 -12.49 -4.03 -14.76
N MET A 331 -13.00 -3.63 -13.60
CA MET A 331 -13.26 -4.55 -12.48
C MET A 331 -14.40 -5.53 -12.77
N GLU A 332 -15.40 -5.09 -13.53
CA GLU A 332 -16.50 -5.95 -13.99
C GLU A 332 -16.03 -7.04 -14.99
N SER A 333 -14.95 -6.79 -15.73
CA SER A 333 -14.43 -7.73 -16.73
C SER A 333 -13.68 -8.94 -16.16
N ILE A 334 -13.42 -8.95 -14.84
CA ILE A 334 -12.70 -10.04 -14.17
C ILE A 334 -13.64 -11.22 -13.93
N ASP A 335 -13.23 -12.41 -14.37
CA ASP A 335 -14.02 -13.62 -14.24
C ASP A 335 -13.88 -14.26 -12.85
N THR A 336 -14.97 -14.87 -12.39
CA THR A 336 -15.00 -15.58 -11.09
C THR A 336 -14.07 -16.79 -11.09
N GLU A 337 -14.06 -17.55 -12.17
CA GLU A 337 -13.21 -18.74 -12.33
C GLU A 337 -11.73 -18.40 -12.32
N GLU A 338 -11.33 -17.25 -12.86
CA GLU A 338 -9.96 -16.78 -12.85
C GLU A 338 -9.50 -16.44 -11.43
N VAL A 339 -10.34 -15.74 -10.65
CA VAL A 339 -10.07 -15.41 -9.26
C VAL A 339 -10.00 -16.68 -8.40
N LEU A 340 -10.97 -17.59 -8.57
CA LEU A 340 -11.00 -18.88 -7.87
C LEU A 340 -9.73 -19.69 -8.18
N SER A 341 -9.40 -19.86 -9.46
CA SER A 341 -8.20 -20.60 -9.88
C SER A 341 -6.91 -20.02 -9.31
N ALA A 342 -6.76 -18.68 -9.26
CA ALA A 342 -5.62 -18.03 -8.67
C ALA A 342 -5.52 -18.28 -7.15
N ILE A 343 -6.64 -18.24 -6.44
CA ILE A 343 -6.72 -18.51 -5.00
C ILE A 343 -6.33 -19.97 -4.72
N LEU A 344 -6.90 -20.93 -5.46
CA LEU A 344 -6.61 -22.35 -5.28
C LEU A 344 -5.13 -22.66 -5.55
N ARG A 345 -4.55 -22.08 -6.60
CA ARG A 345 -3.10 -22.20 -6.89
C ARG A 345 -2.26 -21.61 -5.78
N ALA A 346 -2.62 -20.43 -5.27
CA ALA A 346 -1.89 -19.76 -4.20
C ALA A 346 -1.91 -20.56 -2.88
N LEU A 347 -2.98 -21.29 -2.63
CA LEU A 347 -3.16 -22.18 -1.48
C LEU A 347 -2.57 -23.60 -1.69
N GLY A 348 -2.06 -23.90 -2.88
CA GLY A 348 -1.57 -25.25 -3.22
C GLY A 348 -2.66 -26.31 -3.30
N VAL A 349 -3.93 -25.90 -3.55
CA VAL A 349 -5.08 -26.80 -3.71
C VAL A 349 -5.10 -27.28 -5.16
N ILE A 350 -5.06 -28.59 -5.34
CA ILE A 350 -5.10 -29.21 -6.68
C ILE A 350 -6.53 -29.06 -7.24
N ILE A 351 -6.62 -28.46 -8.42
CA ILE A 351 -7.88 -28.44 -9.20
C ILE A 351 -7.94 -29.77 -9.94
N ILE A 352 -8.82 -30.66 -9.50
CA ILE A 352 -9.10 -31.96 -10.17
C ILE A 352 -10.14 -31.72 -11.27
#